data_5d779ba1cb7b5e0526ed489462819e28
#
_entry.id   5d779ba1cb7b5e0526ed489462819e28
#
_cell.length_a   1.000
_cell.length_b   1.000
_cell.length_c   1.000
_cell.angle_alpha   90.00
_cell.angle_beta   90.00
_cell.angle_gamma   90.00
#
_symmetry.space_group_name_H-M   'P 1'
#
loop_
_entity.id
_entity.type
_entity.pdbx_description
1 polymer ?
#
loop_
_entity_poly.entity_id
_entity_poly.type
_entity_poly.pdbx_seq_one_letter_code
_entity_poly.pdbx_strand_id
1 'polypeptide(L)'
;ELFSNLSEFKSIFDCDGNEFVVFKQSNCNNLKDIRDKTGFEASENHIHLLNNIKSDEFDKLIPIAQNLGKALLSNLKYYFPQKHFMVFVSLHLHDSMIIRFHQKWESEEPYCNPTEFTNPKEKVFMYEG
;
A
#
# COMPACT_ATOMS: atom_id res chain seq x y z
N GLU A 1 -17.19 -6.13 2.87
CA GLU A 1 -16.44 -6.77 1.79
C GLU A 1 -14.98 -6.39 1.84
N LEU A 2 -14.09 -7.38 1.90
CA LEU A 2 -12.65 -7.13 2.05
C LEU A 2 -12.08 -6.31 0.89
N PHE A 3 -12.45 -6.66 -0.34
CA PHE A 3 -11.85 -6.03 -1.52
C PHE A 3 -12.50 -4.70 -1.90
N SER A 4 -13.71 -4.39 -1.42
CA SER A 4 -14.32 -3.11 -1.69
C SER A 4 -13.56 -1.97 -1.03
N ASN A 5 -12.83 -2.25 0.05
CA ASN A 5 -12.04 -1.25 0.75
C ASN A 5 -10.86 -0.75 -0.09
N LEU A 6 -10.45 -1.51 -1.11
CA LEU A 6 -9.34 -1.13 -2.00
C LEU A 6 -9.74 -0.10 -3.06
N SER A 7 -10.99 0.32 -3.11
CA SER A 7 -11.50 1.26 -4.11
C SER A 7 -12.02 2.57 -3.51
N GLU A 8 -11.93 2.75 -2.21
CA GLU A 8 -12.46 3.93 -1.53
C GLU A 8 -11.37 4.67 -0.77
N PHE A 9 -11.22 5.96 -1.07
CA PHE A 9 -10.16 6.79 -0.52
C PHE A 9 -10.71 8.12 -0.05
N LYS A 10 -9.93 8.80 0.79
CA LYS A 10 -10.21 10.18 1.19
C LYS A 10 -8.91 10.96 1.30
N SER A 11 -9.02 12.28 1.19
CA SER A 11 -7.88 13.18 1.39
C SER A 11 -7.91 13.72 2.80
N ILE A 12 -6.72 13.83 3.41
CA ILE A 12 -6.52 14.46 4.71
C ILE A 12 -5.41 15.50 4.53
N PHE A 13 -5.59 16.68 5.09
CA PHE A 13 -4.61 17.76 4.97
C PHE A 13 -3.92 18.02 6.30
N ASP A 14 -2.62 18.29 6.26
CA ASP A 14 -1.91 18.78 7.44
C ASP A 14 -1.96 20.30 7.51
N CYS A 15 -1.34 20.89 8.53
CA CYS A 15 -1.36 22.33 8.73
C CYS A 15 -0.57 23.10 7.67
N ASP A 16 0.33 22.42 6.94
CA ASP A 16 1.13 23.01 5.88
C ASP A 16 0.48 22.89 4.50
N GLY A 17 -0.71 22.32 4.43
CA GLY A 17 -1.45 22.17 3.18
C GLY A 17 -1.07 20.94 2.37
N ASN A 18 -0.27 20.02 2.91
CA ASN A 18 0.02 18.76 2.23
C ASN A 18 -1.23 17.89 2.21
N GLU A 19 -1.56 17.37 1.03
CA GLU A 19 -2.69 16.49 0.85
C GLU A 19 -2.23 15.04 0.93
N PHE A 20 -2.64 14.36 1.99
CA PHE A 20 -2.41 12.92 2.15
C PHE A 20 -3.61 12.15 1.63
N VAL A 21 -3.35 11.02 0.96
CA VAL A 21 -4.40 10.13 0.48
C VAL A 21 -4.39 8.89 1.36
N VAL A 22 -5.53 8.55 1.93
CA VAL A 22 -5.66 7.37 2.79
C VAL A 22 -6.89 6.57 2.39
N PHE A 23 -6.93 5.30 2.79
CA PHE A 23 -8.15 4.52 2.65
C PHE A 23 -9.29 5.19 3.42
N LYS A 24 -10.49 5.12 2.89
CA LYS A 24 -11.66 5.81 3.45
C LYS A 24 -11.94 5.41 4.90
N GLN A 25 -11.66 4.17 5.27
CA GLN A 25 -11.90 3.66 6.62
C GLN A 25 -10.81 4.05 7.63
N SER A 26 -9.77 4.75 7.21
CA SER A 26 -8.76 5.26 8.14
C SER A 26 -9.42 6.17 9.19
N ASN A 27 -9.01 5.99 10.45
CA ASN A 27 -9.53 6.79 11.56
C ASN A 27 -8.67 8.03 11.83
N CYS A 28 -7.67 8.29 11.00
CA CYS A 28 -6.79 9.42 11.19
C CYS A 28 -7.52 10.72 10.85
N ASN A 29 -7.69 11.60 11.84
CA ASN A 29 -8.42 12.85 11.69
C ASN A 29 -7.58 14.09 12.01
N ASN A 30 -6.39 13.90 12.57
CA ASN A 30 -5.64 15.01 13.15
C ASN A 30 -4.18 14.89 12.79
N LEU A 31 -3.78 15.64 11.77
CA LEU A 31 -2.41 15.62 11.29
C LEU A 31 -1.62 16.79 11.88
N LYS A 32 -0.66 16.45 12.74
CA LYS A 32 0.32 17.39 13.26
C LYS A 32 1.65 17.04 12.61
N ASP A 33 2.53 17.93 12.49
CA ASP A 33 3.97 17.79 12.13
C ASP A 33 4.36 16.46 11.49
N ILE A 34 3.83 16.16 10.31
CA ILE A 34 4.21 14.96 9.57
C ILE A 34 5.52 15.26 8.84
N ARG A 35 6.62 14.72 9.36
CA ARG A 35 7.94 14.89 8.76
C ARG A 35 8.20 13.83 7.69
N ASP A 36 7.92 12.58 8.03
CA ASP A 36 8.05 11.44 7.12
C ASP A 36 6.70 11.16 6.49
N LYS A 37 6.43 11.81 5.37
CA LYS A 37 5.14 11.68 4.68
C LYS A 37 4.94 10.28 4.12
N THR A 38 6.00 9.71 3.55
CA THR A 38 5.98 8.34 3.02
C THR A 38 5.68 7.34 4.12
N GLY A 39 6.39 7.41 5.23
CA GLY A 39 6.18 6.52 6.35
C GLY A 39 4.79 6.63 6.96
N PHE A 40 4.28 7.86 7.06
CA PHE A 40 2.94 8.10 7.55
C PHE A 40 1.89 7.41 6.66
N GLU A 41 1.94 7.66 5.35
CA GLU A 41 0.96 7.07 4.43
C GLU A 41 1.10 5.55 4.36
N ALA A 42 2.33 5.05 4.29
CA ALA A 42 2.55 3.60 4.24
C ALA A 42 2.04 2.90 5.49
N SER A 43 2.15 3.54 6.65
CA SER A 43 1.65 3.01 7.92
C SER A 43 0.12 3.07 7.99
N GLU A 44 -0.48 4.21 7.59
CA GLU A 44 -1.93 4.38 7.58
C GLU A 44 -2.61 3.49 6.55
N ASN A 45 -1.94 3.27 5.41
CA ASN A 45 -2.52 2.64 4.24
C ASN A 45 -2.06 1.20 4.06
N HIS A 46 -2.19 0.38 5.10
CA HIS A 46 -1.91 -1.03 4.95
C HIS A 46 -3.13 -1.86 5.37
N ILE A 47 -3.38 -2.91 4.61
CA ILE A 47 -4.49 -3.83 4.87
C ILE A 47 -3.94 -5.25 4.85
N HIS A 48 -4.23 -6.00 5.91
CA HIS A 48 -3.97 -7.43 5.97
C HIS A 48 -5.07 -8.14 5.19
N LEU A 49 -4.72 -8.68 4.02
CA LEU A 49 -5.68 -9.35 3.16
C LEU A 49 -5.91 -10.79 3.55
N LEU A 50 -4.85 -11.47 3.94
CA LEU A 50 -4.89 -12.87 4.37
C LEU A 50 -3.93 -13.10 5.52
N ASN A 51 -4.24 -14.09 6.36
CA ASN A 51 -3.39 -14.53 7.45
C ASN A 51 -3.17 -16.04 7.34
N ASN A 52 -2.13 -16.55 7.97
CA ASN A 52 -1.83 -17.98 8.07
C ASN A 52 -1.72 -18.65 6.70
N ILE A 53 -0.93 -18.07 5.81
CA ILE A 53 -0.72 -18.60 4.45
C ILE A 53 0.03 -19.93 4.52
N LYS A 54 -0.56 -20.96 3.94
CA LYS A 54 -0.01 -22.31 3.95
C LYS A 54 0.91 -22.54 2.76
N SER A 55 1.80 -23.53 2.88
CA SER A 55 2.78 -23.86 1.85
C SER A 55 2.15 -24.20 0.50
N ASP A 56 1.02 -24.90 0.49
CA ASP A 56 0.34 -25.28 -0.74
C ASP A 56 -0.45 -24.14 -1.39
N GLU A 57 -0.62 -23.03 -0.67
CA GLU A 57 -1.32 -21.84 -1.16
C GLU A 57 -0.37 -20.76 -1.69
N PHE A 58 0.86 -20.75 -1.20
CA PHE A 58 1.79 -19.63 -1.41
C PHE A 58 1.96 -19.28 -2.90
N ASP A 59 2.33 -20.27 -3.72
CA ASP A 59 2.57 -20.03 -5.15
C ASP A 59 1.30 -19.60 -5.90
N LYS A 60 0.14 -20.12 -5.46
CA LYS A 60 -1.14 -19.76 -6.07
C LYS A 60 -1.55 -18.32 -5.75
N LEU A 61 -1.05 -17.78 -4.65
CA LEU A 61 -1.36 -16.41 -4.23
C LEU A 61 -0.52 -15.37 -4.95
N ILE A 62 0.60 -15.76 -5.57
CA ILE A 62 1.47 -14.81 -6.27
C ILE A 62 0.73 -14.02 -7.35
N PRO A 63 0.04 -14.66 -8.31
CA PRO A 63 -0.69 -13.89 -9.32
C PRO A 63 -1.85 -13.07 -8.75
N ILE A 64 -2.46 -13.56 -7.66
CA ILE A 64 -3.52 -12.82 -6.98
C ILE A 64 -2.96 -11.54 -6.35
N ALA A 65 -1.82 -11.65 -5.66
CA ALA A 65 -1.14 -10.50 -5.06
C ALA A 65 -0.77 -9.46 -6.13
N GLN A 66 -0.23 -9.91 -7.26
CA GLN A 66 0.14 -9.04 -8.36
C GLN A 66 -1.08 -8.31 -8.93
N ASN A 67 -2.18 -9.03 -9.15
CA ASN A 67 -3.40 -8.44 -9.68
C ASN A 67 -4.02 -7.41 -8.72
N LEU A 68 -3.99 -7.70 -7.42
CA LEU A 68 -4.50 -6.78 -6.41
C LEU A 68 -3.68 -5.49 -6.37
N GLY A 69 -2.36 -5.60 -6.48
CA GLY A 69 -1.49 -4.42 -6.52
C GLY A 69 -1.77 -3.53 -7.72
N LYS A 70 -1.92 -4.13 -8.90
CA LYS A 70 -2.26 -3.41 -10.12
C LYS A 70 -3.63 -2.76 -10.03
N ALA A 71 -4.60 -3.47 -9.48
CA ALA A 71 -5.96 -2.95 -9.31
C ALA A 71 -5.99 -1.75 -8.36
N LEU A 72 -5.26 -1.84 -7.24
CA LEU A 72 -5.19 -0.71 -6.32
C LEU A 72 -4.58 0.52 -6.99
N LEU A 73 -3.47 0.34 -7.71
CA LEU A 73 -2.85 1.46 -8.41
C LEU A 73 -3.82 2.08 -9.43
N SER A 74 -4.54 1.27 -10.19
CA SER A 74 -5.55 1.75 -11.16
C SER A 74 -6.63 2.56 -10.46
N ASN A 75 -7.12 2.09 -9.31
CA ASN A 75 -8.14 2.81 -8.54
C ASN A 75 -7.62 4.15 -8.03
N LEU A 76 -6.41 4.17 -7.52
CA LEU A 76 -5.78 5.41 -7.07
C LEU A 76 -5.64 6.42 -8.21
N LYS A 77 -5.18 5.97 -9.36
CA LYS A 77 -5.01 6.85 -10.52
C LYS A 77 -6.34 7.33 -11.09
N TYR A 78 -7.39 6.55 -10.95
CA TYR A 78 -8.73 6.96 -11.37
C TYR A 78 -9.23 8.17 -10.56
N TYR A 79 -9.06 8.12 -9.23
CA TYR A 79 -9.53 9.21 -8.37
C TYR A 79 -8.54 10.36 -8.24
N PHE A 80 -7.25 10.09 -8.41
CA PHE A 80 -6.19 11.09 -8.25
C PHE A 80 -5.23 11.05 -9.44
N PRO A 81 -5.71 11.39 -10.65
CA PRO A 81 -4.90 11.22 -11.86
C PRO A 81 -3.63 12.09 -11.91
N GLN A 82 -3.56 13.15 -11.11
CA GLN A 82 -2.42 14.05 -11.08
C GLN A 82 -1.36 13.66 -10.04
N LYS A 83 -1.66 12.67 -9.19
CA LYS A 83 -0.74 12.25 -8.15
C LYS A 83 0.03 11.00 -8.59
N HIS A 84 1.24 10.84 -8.04
CA HIS A 84 2.05 9.64 -8.22
C HIS A 84 1.96 8.75 -6.99
N PHE A 85 1.76 7.47 -7.22
CA PHE A 85 1.61 6.50 -6.14
C PHE A 85 2.58 5.35 -6.28
N MET A 86 2.93 4.76 -5.15
CA MET A 86 3.64 3.50 -5.07
C MET A 86 2.80 2.51 -4.27
N VAL A 87 2.59 1.35 -4.85
CA VAL A 87 1.79 0.28 -4.23
C VAL A 87 2.69 -0.91 -3.99
N PHE A 88 2.59 -1.50 -2.81
CA PHE A 88 3.36 -2.66 -2.41
C PHE A 88 2.42 -3.77 -1.97
N VAL A 89 2.67 -4.98 -2.46
CA VAL A 89 1.99 -6.17 -1.95
C VAL A 89 3.05 -7.12 -1.46
N SER A 90 3.00 -7.45 -0.18
CA SER A 90 3.92 -8.41 0.43
C SER A 90 3.18 -9.71 0.70
N LEU A 91 3.84 -10.81 0.38
CA LEU A 91 3.32 -12.16 0.54
C LEU A 91 4.36 -12.96 1.31
N HIS A 92 4.00 -13.36 2.53
CA HIS A 92 4.92 -14.02 3.45
C HIS A 92 4.40 -15.40 3.84
N LEU A 93 5.18 -16.43 3.53
CA LEU A 93 4.81 -17.82 3.84
C LEU A 93 4.66 -18.01 5.35
N HIS A 94 3.59 -18.70 5.76
CA HIS A 94 3.20 -18.96 7.15
C HIS A 94 2.77 -17.70 7.91
N ASP A 95 2.65 -16.58 7.22
CA ASP A 95 2.24 -15.33 7.84
C ASP A 95 1.10 -14.70 7.02
N SER A 96 1.32 -13.61 6.35
CA SER A 96 0.23 -12.78 5.82
C SER A 96 0.50 -12.27 4.41
N MET A 97 -0.57 -11.83 3.77
CA MET A 97 -0.50 -10.99 2.58
C MET A 97 -1.00 -9.61 2.97
N ILE A 98 -0.15 -8.60 2.75
CA ILE A 98 -0.43 -7.21 3.12
C ILE A 98 -0.30 -6.34 1.88
N ILE A 99 -1.28 -5.46 1.67
CA ILE A 99 -1.21 -4.45 0.63
C ILE A 99 -1.10 -3.08 1.29
N ARG A 100 -0.27 -2.22 0.72
CA ARG A 100 -0.11 -0.84 1.20
C ARG A 100 0.22 0.10 0.06
N PHE A 101 -0.02 1.39 0.28
CA PHE A 101 0.38 2.40 -0.69
C PHE A 101 0.79 3.69 -0.01
N HIS A 102 1.53 4.49 -0.76
CA HIS A 102 1.83 5.88 -0.41
C HIS A 102 2.01 6.68 -1.70
N GLN A 103 1.89 7.99 -1.58
CA GLN A 103 2.26 8.88 -2.67
C GLN A 103 3.79 8.91 -2.79
N LYS A 104 4.28 9.20 -3.98
CA LYS A 104 5.70 9.46 -4.18
C LYS A 104 5.98 10.91 -3.81
N TRP A 105 6.51 11.12 -2.62
CA TRP A 105 6.82 12.46 -2.11
C TRP A 105 8.20 12.88 -2.55
N GLU A 106 8.33 14.18 -2.88
CA GLU A 106 9.61 14.74 -3.28
C GLU A 106 10.63 14.63 -2.14
N SER A 107 11.85 14.23 -2.49
CA SER A 107 12.98 14.08 -1.56
C SER A 107 12.80 12.98 -0.52
N GLU A 108 11.84 12.09 -0.72
CA GLU A 108 11.65 10.94 0.16
C GLU A 108 11.83 9.64 -0.60
N GLU A 109 12.43 8.66 0.08
CA GLU A 109 12.62 7.33 -0.49
C GLU A 109 11.32 6.51 -0.43
N PRO A 110 11.12 5.55 -1.34
CA PRO A 110 10.01 4.62 -1.22
C PRO A 110 10.03 3.85 0.10
N TYR A 111 8.87 3.38 0.51
CA TYR A 111 8.69 2.61 1.74
C TYR A 111 9.70 1.47 1.87
N CYS A 112 9.94 0.73 0.78
CA CYS A 112 10.96 -0.31 0.76
C CYS A 112 11.46 -0.53 -0.66
N ASN A 113 12.57 -1.26 -0.78
CA ASN A 113 13.13 -1.69 -2.06
C ASN A 113 12.89 -3.19 -2.21
N PRO A 114 12.01 -3.63 -3.13
CA PRO A 114 11.71 -5.06 -3.28
C PRO A 114 12.92 -5.93 -3.59
N THR A 115 13.96 -5.37 -4.22
CA THR A 115 15.16 -6.15 -4.55
C THR A 115 15.97 -6.58 -3.33
N GLU A 116 15.71 -5.99 -2.18
CA GLU A 116 16.38 -6.37 -0.93
C GLU A 116 15.76 -7.61 -0.28
N PHE A 117 14.59 -8.05 -0.75
CA PHE A 117 13.89 -9.21 -0.21
C PHE A 117 14.29 -10.45 -1.02
N THR A 118 15.32 -11.16 -0.54
CA THR A 118 15.88 -12.32 -1.23
C THR A 118 15.44 -13.66 -0.67
N ASN A 119 14.70 -13.65 0.46
CA ASN A 119 14.18 -14.88 1.04
C ASN A 119 13.06 -15.44 0.15
N PRO A 120 13.18 -16.72 -0.31
CA PRO A 120 12.15 -17.30 -1.19
C PRO A 120 10.78 -17.45 -0.52
N LYS A 121 10.71 -17.37 0.81
CA LYS A 121 9.45 -17.43 1.57
C LYS A 121 8.76 -16.08 1.66
N GLU A 122 9.36 -15.04 1.08
CA GLU A 122 8.82 -13.69 1.13
C GLU A 122 8.91 -13.07 -0.26
N LYS A 123 7.78 -12.59 -0.76
CA LYS A 123 7.70 -11.88 -2.04
C LYS A 123 7.15 -10.49 -1.80
N VAL A 124 7.79 -9.49 -2.42
CA VAL A 124 7.30 -8.12 -2.38
C VAL A 124 7.18 -7.63 -3.81
N PHE A 125 5.98 -7.21 -4.18
CA PHE A 125 5.68 -6.66 -5.50
C PHE A 125 5.41 -5.16 -5.37
N MET A 126 6.05 -4.38 -6.25
CA MET A 126 5.90 -2.92 -6.24
C MET A 126 5.36 -2.45 -7.59
N TYR A 127 4.41 -1.54 -7.54
CA TYR A 127 3.82 -0.92 -8.72
C TYR A 127 3.84 0.59 -8.54
N GLU A 128 4.25 1.30 -9.58
CA GLU A 128 4.39 2.74 -9.54
C GLU A 128 3.65 3.38 -10.72
N GLY A 129 2.97 4.44 -10.43
CA GLY A 129 2.26 5.18 -11.48
C GLY A 129 1.74 6.54 -11.07
#